data_5a2b87c92a5f36b2b610734d4de5a964
#
_entry.id   5a2b87c92a5f36b2b610734d4de5a964
#
_cell.length_a   1.000
_cell.length_b   1.000
_cell.length_c   1.000
_cell.angle_alpha   90.00
_cell.angle_beta   90.00
_cell.angle_gamma   90.00
#
_symmetry.space_group_name_H-M   'P 1'
#
loop_
_entity.id
_entity.type
_entity.pdbx_description
1 polymer ?
#
loop_
_entity_poly.entity_id
_entity_poly.type
_entity_poly.pdbx_seq_one_letter_code
_entity_poly.pdbx_strand_id
1 'polypeptide(L)'
;MNSPAKTIENTHFGNIMLACESNSGSPSIRSDLRVGGWSENRGAYQVRFAQSDQDRRDVQALRYAVFAEELGARVEGADRGLDIDPLDELADHLMVVECESGECVGSYRLATREQVQHAEGFYTQRIFDLSRLDESILDEGVELGRACVGLQHRTRGVLQLLLRGIGAYLIARQKRFLFGCGSVGLKDLGEARSVICQIDREGWLDATLDVKPTEAYTPSLPEAASGGVPEITALLYAYSSIGARLAASPAYDPDFKTLDFFVLLDLEHVEPRTYARYCGSR
;
A
#
# COMPACT_ATOMS: atom_id res chain seq x y z
N MET A 1 40.71 -7.77 -0.44
CA MET A 1 40.37 -6.35 -0.19
C MET A 1 38.85 -6.26 -0.35
N ASN A 2 38.15 -6.37 0.77
CA ASN A 2 36.70 -6.33 0.83
C ASN A 2 36.23 -4.88 0.91
N SER A 3 35.44 -4.45 -0.05
CA SER A 3 34.72 -3.18 -0.01
C SER A 3 33.47 -3.35 0.89
N PRO A 4 33.22 -2.48 1.86
CA PRO A 4 32.03 -2.59 2.70
C PRO A 4 30.80 -2.12 1.94
N ALA A 5 29.75 -2.93 1.93
CA ALA A 5 28.42 -2.54 1.50
C ALA A 5 27.94 -1.34 2.33
N LYS A 6 27.57 -0.26 1.68
CA LYS A 6 26.95 0.90 2.31
C LYS A 6 25.56 0.53 2.80
N THR A 7 25.42 0.37 4.09
CA THR A 7 24.13 0.37 4.79
C THR A 7 23.54 1.75 4.63
N ILE A 8 22.49 1.88 3.85
CA ILE A 8 21.72 3.13 3.71
C ILE A 8 20.80 3.20 4.93
N GLU A 9 21.09 4.14 5.82
CA GLU A 9 20.27 4.42 7.00
C GLU A 9 18.89 4.94 6.57
N ASN A 10 17.86 4.13 6.80
CA ASN A 10 16.44 4.43 6.53
C ASN A 10 15.77 5.29 7.63
N THR A 11 16.55 5.95 8.49
CA THR A 11 16.07 6.74 9.63
C THR A 11 15.31 8.03 9.26
N HIS A 12 15.07 8.31 7.97
CA HIS A 12 14.50 9.59 7.54
C HIS A 12 13.01 9.59 7.23
N PHE A 13 12.33 8.46 7.17
CA PHE A 13 10.92 8.41 6.74
C PHE A 13 9.90 8.68 7.86
N GLY A 14 10.17 8.29 9.10
CA GLY A 14 9.26 8.53 10.23
C GLY A 14 8.99 10.02 10.53
N ASN A 15 9.98 10.90 10.29
CA ASN A 15 9.86 12.36 10.47
C ASN A 15 9.25 13.09 9.26
N ILE A 16 8.90 12.37 8.20
CA ILE A 16 8.49 12.98 6.93
C ILE A 16 7.04 13.50 6.96
N MET A 17 6.18 12.93 7.80
CA MET A 17 4.75 13.31 7.83
C MET A 17 4.45 14.54 8.70
N LEU A 18 5.27 14.86 9.69
CA LEU A 18 4.98 15.91 10.68
C LEU A 18 5.45 17.33 10.31
N ALA A 19 6.35 17.50 9.34
CA ALA A 19 6.87 18.80 8.95
C ALA A 19 6.50 19.16 7.52
N CYS A 20 5.32 19.74 7.30
CA CYS A 20 4.97 20.39 6.05
C CYS A 20 4.34 21.75 6.31
N GLU A 21 5.15 22.79 6.16
CA GLU A 21 4.69 24.16 6.10
C GLU A 21 3.79 24.36 4.88
N SER A 22 2.79 25.21 5.08
CA SER A 22 1.75 25.62 4.19
C SER A 22 2.26 26.04 2.81
N ASN A 23 1.89 25.34 1.76
CA ASN A 23 1.79 25.93 0.44
C ASN A 23 0.31 25.93 0.03
N SER A 24 -0.29 27.09 0.09
CA SER A 24 -1.69 27.37 -0.23
C SER A 24 -1.91 27.22 -1.74
N GLY A 25 -2.70 26.22 -2.13
CA GLY A 25 -3.13 26.06 -3.51
C GLY A 25 -3.34 24.62 -3.98
N SER A 26 -3.88 23.74 -3.12
CA SER A 26 -4.36 22.45 -3.63
C SER A 26 -5.64 22.66 -4.42
N PRO A 27 -5.73 22.20 -5.68
CA PRO A 27 -7.00 22.23 -6.41
C PRO A 27 -8.04 21.42 -5.64
N SER A 28 -9.26 21.95 -5.51
CA SER A 28 -10.37 21.23 -4.90
C SER A 28 -10.67 19.98 -5.74
N ILE A 29 -10.66 18.81 -5.11
CA ILE A 29 -11.11 17.57 -5.75
C ILE A 29 -12.63 17.65 -5.84
N ARG A 30 -13.17 17.56 -7.06
CA ARG A 30 -14.61 17.60 -7.30
C ARG A 30 -15.18 16.20 -7.38
N SER A 31 -16.37 15.98 -6.80
CA SER A 31 -17.09 14.69 -6.81
C SER A 31 -17.57 14.22 -8.20
N ASP A 32 -17.52 15.11 -9.20
CA ASP A 32 -17.89 14.81 -10.60
C ASP A 32 -16.72 14.26 -11.44
N LEU A 33 -15.55 14.07 -10.84
CA LEU A 33 -14.38 13.53 -11.52
C LEU A 33 -14.58 12.05 -11.92
N ARG A 34 -14.48 11.80 -13.21
CA ARG A 34 -14.23 10.44 -13.69
C ARG A 34 -12.80 10.07 -13.35
N VAL A 35 -12.60 8.93 -12.68
CA VAL A 35 -11.26 8.45 -12.24
C VAL A 35 -10.24 8.50 -13.37
N GLY A 36 -10.59 8.06 -14.58
CA GLY A 36 -9.69 8.05 -15.74
C GLY A 36 -9.26 9.42 -16.28
N GLY A 37 -9.91 10.53 -15.88
CA GLY A 37 -9.55 11.88 -16.33
C GLY A 37 -8.75 12.69 -15.31
N TRP A 38 -8.54 12.15 -14.09
CA TRP A 38 -7.84 12.85 -13.03
C TRP A 38 -6.32 12.70 -13.15
N SER A 39 -5.60 13.81 -13.02
CA SER A 39 -4.14 13.83 -12.89
C SER A 39 -3.68 15.04 -12.08
N GLU A 40 -2.50 14.93 -11.46
CA GLU A 40 -1.85 16.02 -10.75
C GLU A 40 -0.34 16.01 -11.03
N ASN A 41 0.25 17.20 -11.29
CA ASN A 41 1.67 17.36 -11.51
C ASN A 41 2.34 17.96 -10.28
N ARG A 42 3.55 17.45 -9.95
CA ARG A 42 4.37 18.02 -8.89
C ARG A 42 5.86 17.87 -9.22
N GLY A 43 6.50 18.99 -9.52
CA GLY A 43 7.91 18.98 -9.94
C GLY A 43 8.12 18.14 -11.20
N ALA A 44 9.02 17.18 -11.13
CA ALA A 44 9.35 16.28 -12.23
C ALA A 44 8.34 15.12 -12.41
N TYR A 45 7.29 15.04 -11.62
CA TYR A 45 6.39 13.88 -11.59
C TYR A 45 4.95 14.26 -11.88
N GLN A 46 4.26 13.34 -12.54
CA GLN A 46 2.80 13.35 -12.73
C GLN A 46 2.20 12.10 -12.10
N VAL A 47 1.14 12.25 -11.32
CA VAL A 47 0.28 11.12 -10.89
C VAL A 47 -0.99 11.10 -11.74
N ARG A 48 -1.38 9.92 -12.18
CA ARG A 48 -2.60 9.65 -12.95
C ARG A 48 -3.03 8.21 -12.83
N PHE A 49 -4.22 7.90 -13.31
CA PHE A 49 -4.66 6.50 -13.47
C PHE A 49 -4.19 5.95 -14.83
N ALA A 50 -3.88 4.67 -14.87
CA ALA A 50 -3.61 3.94 -16.11
C ALA A 50 -4.85 3.96 -17.01
N GLN A 51 -4.66 4.23 -18.30
CA GLN A 51 -5.73 4.35 -19.28
C GLN A 51 -5.57 3.41 -20.48
N SER A 52 -4.45 2.72 -20.55
CA SER A 52 -4.10 1.84 -21.68
C SER A 52 -3.47 0.55 -21.21
N ASP A 53 -3.46 -0.45 -22.09
CA ASP A 53 -2.72 -1.69 -21.86
C ASP A 53 -1.21 -1.45 -21.72
N GLN A 54 -0.68 -0.39 -22.33
CA GLN A 54 0.71 -0.02 -22.14
C GLN A 54 0.95 0.50 -20.73
N ASP A 55 0.11 1.40 -20.21
CA ASP A 55 0.21 1.89 -18.83
C ASP A 55 0.16 0.73 -17.82
N ARG A 56 -0.73 -0.25 -18.04
CA ARG A 56 -0.81 -1.44 -17.20
C ARG A 56 0.47 -2.26 -17.24
N ARG A 57 1.05 -2.46 -18.43
CA ARG A 57 2.35 -3.13 -18.57
C ARG A 57 3.48 -2.37 -17.88
N ASP A 58 3.50 -1.05 -17.97
CA ASP A 58 4.51 -0.21 -17.30
C ASP A 58 4.42 -0.33 -15.77
N VAL A 59 3.20 -0.37 -15.23
CA VAL A 59 2.96 -0.65 -13.80
C VAL A 59 3.43 -2.06 -13.43
N GLN A 60 3.12 -3.08 -14.22
CA GLN A 60 3.53 -4.46 -13.98
C GLN A 60 5.05 -4.63 -14.06
N ALA A 61 5.73 -3.92 -14.96
CA ALA A 61 7.18 -3.91 -15.07
C ALA A 61 7.84 -3.23 -13.85
N LEU A 62 7.31 -2.10 -13.39
CA LEU A 62 7.78 -1.47 -12.15
C LEU A 62 7.62 -2.41 -10.95
N ARG A 63 6.48 -3.08 -10.83
CA ARG A 63 6.21 -4.04 -9.76
C ARG A 63 7.18 -5.21 -9.79
N TYR A 64 7.47 -5.73 -10.98
CA TYR A 64 8.48 -6.79 -11.17
C TYR A 64 9.86 -6.34 -10.68
N ALA A 65 10.32 -5.17 -11.13
CA ALA A 65 11.61 -4.63 -10.70
C ALA A 65 11.72 -4.47 -9.17
N VAL A 66 10.63 -4.02 -8.52
CA VAL A 66 10.62 -3.83 -7.07
C VAL A 66 10.40 -5.15 -6.33
N PHE A 67 9.37 -5.92 -6.67
CA PHE A 67 9.01 -7.10 -5.87
C PHE A 67 9.91 -8.30 -6.17
N ALA A 68 10.18 -8.59 -7.44
CA ALA A 68 10.97 -9.77 -7.81
C ALA A 68 12.48 -9.49 -7.77
N GLU A 69 12.94 -8.43 -8.45
CA GLU A 69 14.39 -8.21 -8.58
C GLU A 69 15.01 -7.62 -7.30
N GLU A 70 14.34 -6.63 -6.68
CA GLU A 70 14.88 -5.99 -5.47
C GLU A 70 14.56 -6.80 -4.20
N LEU A 71 13.30 -7.23 -4.01
CA LEU A 71 12.84 -7.86 -2.77
C LEU A 71 12.87 -9.40 -2.82
N GLY A 72 13.06 -10.00 -4.00
CA GLY A 72 13.18 -11.45 -4.17
C GLY A 72 11.87 -12.21 -4.00
N ALA A 73 10.72 -11.55 -4.23
CA ALA A 73 9.42 -12.20 -4.24
C ALA A 73 9.23 -13.09 -5.47
N ARG A 74 8.38 -14.09 -5.34
CA ARG A 74 7.92 -14.89 -6.46
C ARG A 74 6.67 -14.26 -7.06
N VAL A 75 6.75 -13.84 -8.31
CA VAL A 75 5.64 -13.21 -9.02
C VAL A 75 5.28 -13.98 -10.28
N GLU A 76 4.01 -13.97 -10.65
CA GLU A 76 3.56 -14.51 -11.93
C GLU A 76 3.96 -13.56 -13.06
N GLY A 77 4.40 -14.12 -14.22
CA GLY A 77 4.89 -13.33 -15.35
C GLY A 77 6.36 -12.92 -15.27
N ALA A 78 7.13 -13.46 -14.31
CA ALA A 78 8.56 -13.19 -14.14
C ALA A 78 9.39 -13.51 -15.40
N ASP A 79 9.00 -14.51 -16.18
CA ASP A 79 9.59 -14.86 -17.48
C ASP A 79 9.48 -13.73 -18.52
N ARG A 80 8.56 -12.81 -18.33
CA ARG A 80 8.32 -11.63 -19.18
C ARG A 80 8.80 -10.32 -18.55
N GLY A 81 9.41 -10.37 -17.36
CA GLY A 81 9.80 -9.18 -16.59
C GLY A 81 8.59 -8.40 -16.06
N LEU A 82 7.50 -9.08 -15.73
CA LEU A 82 6.26 -8.47 -15.26
C LEU A 82 5.82 -9.14 -13.94
N ASP A 83 5.17 -8.37 -13.04
CA ASP A 83 4.33 -8.90 -11.97
C ASP A 83 2.88 -8.84 -12.44
N ILE A 84 2.32 -9.99 -12.79
CA ILE A 84 0.95 -10.13 -13.30
C ILE A 84 0.08 -10.74 -12.23
N ASP A 85 -1.12 -10.20 -12.07
CA ASP A 85 -2.14 -10.72 -11.16
C ASP A 85 -3.49 -10.70 -11.87
N PRO A 86 -4.34 -11.73 -11.77
CA PRO A 86 -5.65 -11.76 -12.41
C PRO A 86 -6.54 -10.55 -12.09
N LEU A 87 -6.38 -9.93 -10.93
CA LEU A 87 -7.11 -8.72 -10.54
C LEU A 87 -6.67 -7.46 -11.30
N ASP A 88 -5.53 -7.50 -12.01
CA ASP A 88 -5.05 -6.33 -12.76
C ASP A 88 -5.99 -5.92 -13.90
N GLU A 89 -6.79 -6.85 -14.43
CA GLU A 89 -7.79 -6.57 -15.46
C GLU A 89 -9.07 -5.90 -14.90
N LEU A 90 -9.30 -6.03 -13.61
CA LEU A 90 -10.53 -5.59 -12.95
C LEU A 90 -10.33 -4.30 -12.14
N ALA A 91 -9.12 -4.11 -11.62
CA ALA A 91 -8.78 -3.02 -10.72
C ALA A 91 -8.31 -1.77 -11.49
N ASP A 92 -8.40 -0.62 -10.83
CA ASP A 92 -7.78 0.61 -11.31
C ASP A 92 -6.32 0.69 -10.84
N HIS A 93 -5.43 1.15 -11.73
CA HIS A 93 -4.01 1.33 -11.41
C HIS A 93 -3.69 2.81 -11.34
N LEU A 94 -3.29 3.25 -10.14
CA LEU A 94 -2.70 4.55 -9.94
C LEU A 94 -1.21 4.47 -10.25
N MET A 95 -0.70 5.41 -11.04
CA MET A 95 0.71 5.46 -11.43
C MET A 95 1.29 6.86 -11.28
N VAL A 96 2.54 6.93 -10.87
CA VAL A 96 3.36 8.14 -10.92
C VAL A 96 4.36 7.97 -12.04
N VAL A 97 4.39 8.94 -12.93
CA VAL A 97 5.27 8.97 -14.10
C VAL A 97 6.27 10.11 -13.94
N GLU A 98 7.54 9.84 -14.22
CA GLU A 98 8.53 10.89 -14.36
C GLU A 98 8.34 11.60 -15.71
N CYS A 99 8.17 12.93 -15.68
CA CYS A 99 7.74 13.69 -16.88
C CYS A 99 8.79 13.72 -17.99
N GLU A 100 10.08 13.64 -17.65
CA GLU A 100 11.17 13.71 -18.62
C GLU A 100 11.36 12.39 -19.37
N SER A 101 11.40 11.27 -18.65
CA SER A 101 11.61 9.93 -19.22
C SER A 101 10.33 9.25 -19.71
N GLY A 102 9.18 9.63 -19.14
CA GLY A 102 7.92 8.90 -19.29
C GLY A 102 7.85 7.60 -18.49
N GLU A 103 8.83 7.30 -17.65
CA GLU A 103 8.93 6.07 -16.87
C GLU A 103 7.91 6.04 -15.73
N CYS A 104 7.25 4.88 -15.53
CA CYS A 104 6.43 4.63 -14.35
C CYS A 104 7.34 4.38 -13.14
N VAL A 105 7.28 5.26 -12.13
CA VAL A 105 8.19 5.25 -10.98
C VAL A 105 7.48 4.96 -9.65
N GLY A 106 6.17 4.94 -9.64
CA GLY A 106 5.37 4.61 -8.46
C GLY A 106 4.00 4.10 -8.83
N SER A 107 3.46 3.17 -8.06
CA SER A 107 2.17 2.54 -8.35
C SER A 107 1.42 2.10 -7.11
N TYR A 108 0.07 2.07 -7.25
CA TYR A 108 -0.90 1.37 -6.42
C TYR A 108 -1.95 0.69 -7.29
N ARG A 109 -2.42 -0.47 -6.87
CA ARG A 109 -3.64 -1.08 -7.38
C ARG A 109 -4.79 -0.76 -6.43
N LEU A 110 -5.91 -0.30 -6.97
CA LEU A 110 -7.11 0.05 -6.22
C LEU A 110 -8.28 -0.77 -6.75
N ALA A 111 -8.97 -1.46 -5.86
CA ALA A 111 -10.12 -2.27 -6.21
C ALA A 111 -11.32 -1.94 -5.31
N THR A 112 -12.51 -1.85 -5.90
CA THR A 112 -13.79 -1.76 -5.18
C THR A 112 -14.54 -3.09 -5.29
N ARG A 113 -15.51 -3.31 -4.39
CA ARG A 113 -16.34 -4.52 -4.41
C ARG A 113 -17.03 -4.72 -5.76
N GLU A 114 -17.53 -3.63 -6.35
CA GLU A 114 -18.23 -3.66 -7.63
C GLU A 114 -17.34 -4.17 -8.77
N GLN A 115 -16.04 -3.92 -8.70
CA GLN A 115 -15.08 -4.38 -9.72
C GLN A 115 -14.75 -5.87 -9.55
N VAL A 116 -14.64 -6.37 -8.32
CA VAL A 116 -14.16 -7.73 -8.05
C VAL A 116 -15.24 -8.74 -7.71
N GLN A 117 -16.53 -8.33 -7.59
CA GLN A 117 -17.64 -9.18 -7.16
C GLN A 117 -17.93 -10.37 -8.10
N HIS A 118 -17.52 -10.27 -9.37
CA HIS A 118 -17.69 -11.34 -10.36
C HIS A 118 -16.41 -12.19 -10.56
N ALA A 119 -15.41 -11.98 -9.72
CA ALA A 119 -14.18 -12.75 -9.65
C ALA A 119 -14.10 -13.48 -8.30
N GLU A 120 -12.88 -13.78 -7.86
CA GLU A 120 -12.64 -14.42 -6.56
C GLU A 120 -12.71 -13.44 -5.36
N GLY A 121 -13.21 -12.22 -5.58
CA GLY A 121 -13.24 -11.17 -4.57
C GLY A 121 -11.93 -10.37 -4.48
N PHE A 122 -11.74 -9.71 -3.35
CA PHE A 122 -10.53 -8.93 -3.08
C PHE A 122 -9.29 -9.83 -2.90
N TYR A 123 -8.11 -9.31 -3.24
CA TYR A 123 -6.84 -10.00 -2.96
C TYR A 123 -6.68 -10.32 -1.47
N THR A 124 -7.07 -9.36 -0.62
CA THR A 124 -7.01 -9.52 0.85
C THR A 124 -7.82 -10.73 1.34
N GLN A 125 -8.92 -11.09 0.66
CA GLN A 125 -9.74 -12.27 1.01
C GLN A 125 -9.03 -13.61 0.75
N ARG A 126 -7.99 -13.64 -0.09
CA ARG A 126 -7.17 -14.84 -0.25
C ARG A 126 -6.28 -15.08 0.96
N ILE A 127 -5.87 -14.00 1.63
CA ILE A 127 -4.92 -14.02 2.76
C ILE A 127 -5.65 -14.03 4.08
N PHE A 128 -6.75 -13.27 4.21
CA PHE A 128 -7.50 -13.09 5.44
C PHE A 128 -8.98 -13.48 5.28
N ASP A 129 -9.54 -14.09 6.33
CA ASP A 129 -10.97 -14.28 6.46
C ASP A 129 -11.64 -12.96 6.89
N LEU A 130 -12.33 -12.32 5.95
CA LEU A 130 -13.03 -11.06 6.15
C LEU A 130 -14.52 -11.26 6.49
N SER A 131 -14.99 -12.49 6.69
CA SER A 131 -16.42 -12.80 6.92
C SER A 131 -16.99 -12.20 8.21
N ARG A 132 -16.12 -11.78 9.12
CA ARG A 132 -16.50 -11.17 10.41
C ARG A 132 -16.40 -9.65 10.43
N LEU A 133 -15.93 -9.04 9.36
CA LEU A 133 -16.00 -7.58 9.21
C LEU A 133 -17.45 -7.15 8.94
N ASP A 134 -17.76 -5.92 9.37
CA ASP A 134 -18.99 -5.27 8.93
C ASP A 134 -18.99 -5.17 7.41
N GLU A 135 -20.09 -5.61 6.77
CA GLU A 135 -20.20 -5.67 5.32
C GLU A 135 -20.06 -4.28 4.68
N SER A 136 -20.46 -3.23 5.39
CA SER A 136 -20.27 -1.84 4.96
C SER A 136 -18.80 -1.48 4.70
N ILE A 137 -17.86 -2.10 5.42
CA ILE A 137 -16.42 -1.88 5.19
C ILE A 137 -16.01 -2.37 3.79
N LEU A 138 -16.58 -3.47 3.33
CA LEU A 138 -16.30 -3.99 1.99
C LEU A 138 -17.07 -3.23 0.90
N ASP A 139 -18.32 -2.81 1.19
CA ASP A 139 -19.17 -2.08 0.25
C ASP A 139 -18.67 -0.63 0.04
N GLU A 140 -18.32 0.05 1.12
CA GLU A 140 -17.85 1.44 1.09
C GLU A 140 -16.32 1.51 1.06
N GLY A 141 -15.64 0.37 0.89
CA GLY A 141 -14.20 0.25 0.93
C GLY A 141 -13.53 0.25 -0.44
N VAL A 142 -12.24 0.58 -0.39
CA VAL A 142 -11.27 0.39 -1.47
C VAL A 142 -10.12 -0.45 -0.94
N GLU A 143 -9.86 -1.57 -1.60
CA GLU A 143 -8.65 -2.33 -1.35
C GLU A 143 -7.45 -1.63 -2.00
N LEU A 144 -6.40 -1.41 -1.19
CA LEU A 144 -5.09 -0.97 -1.64
C LEU A 144 -4.14 -2.16 -1.71
N GLY A 145 -3.53 -2.35 -2.88
CA GLY A 145 -2.57 -3.42 -3.08
C GLY A 145 -1.44 -3.02 -4.04
N ARG A 146 -0.44 -3.89 -4.13
CA ARG A 146 0.69 -3.73 -5.05
C ARG A 146 1.37 -2.35 -4.98
N ALA A 147 1.47 -1.79 -3.77
CA ALA A 147 2.12 -0.51 -3.52
C ALA A 147 3.63 -0.61 -3.74
N CYS A 148 4.18 0.16 -4.66
CA CYS A 148 5.63 0.22 -4.85
C CYS A 148 6.10 1.55 -5.42
N VAL A 149 7.36 1.86 -5.14
CA VAL A 149 8.09 3.01 -5.72
C VAL A 149 9.47 2.53 -6.10
N GLY A 150 9.90 2.84 -7.32
CA GLY A 150 11.24 2.52 -7.81
C GLY A 150 12.34 3.09 -6.90
N LEU A 151 13.40 2.34 -6.69
CA LEU A 151 14.44 2.63 -5.69
C LEU A 151 14.98 4.06 -5.76
N GLN A 152 15.23 4.57 -6.97
CA GLN A 152 15.79 5.91 -7.20
C GLN A 152 14.77 7.04 -6.98
N HIS A 153 13.48 6.71 -6.89
CA HIS A 153 12.35 7.65 -6.80
C HIS A 153 11.63 7.61 -5.45
N ARG A 154 12.19 6.93 -4.43
CA ARG A 154 11.65 6.88 -3.05
C ARG A 154 11.80 8.22 -2.36
N THR A 155 11.11 9.21 -2.90
CA THR A 155 11.09 10.57 -2.38
C THR A 155 9.76 10.88 -1.73
N ARG A 156 9.75 11.88 -0.83
CA ARG A 156 8.54 12.42 -0.24
C ARG A 156 7.51 12.88 -1.28
N GLY A 157 7.99 13.43 -2.41
CA GLY A 157 7.13 13.95 -3.48
C GLY A 157 6.30 12.86 -4.14
N VAL A 158 6.93 11.72 -4.48
CA VAL A 158 6.25 10.58 -5.11
C VAL A 158 5.22 9.97 -4.18
N LEU A 159 5.57 9.74 -2.89
CA LEU A 159 4.61 9.22 -1.91
C LEU A 159 3.41 10.15 -1.73
N GLN A 160 3.64 11.47 -1.66
CA GLN A 160 2.54 12.45 -1.53
C GLN A 160 1.62 12.44 -2.75
N LEU A 161 2.17 12.28 -3.96
CA LEU A 161 1.35 12.16 -5.18
C LEU A 161 0.49 10.90 -5.15
N LEU A 162 1.05 9.75 -4.74
CA LEU A 162 0.28 8.52 -4.58
C LEU A 162 -0.87 8.69 -3.58
N LEU A 163 -0.61 9.26 -2.40
CA LEU A 163 -1.66 9.53 -1.39
C LEU A 163 -2.73 10.52 -1.91
N ARG A 164 -2.35 11.51 -2.72
CA ARG A 164 -3.28 12.42 -3.39
C ARG A 164 -4.16 11.69 -4.40
N GLY A 165 -3.58 10.79 -5.19
CA GLY A 165 -4.33 9.96 -6.14
C GLY A 165 -5.32 9.03 -5.45
N ILE A 166 -4.93 8.41 -4.32
CA ILE A 166 -5.84 7.61 -3.49
C ILE A 166 -6.99 8.46 -2.96
N GLY A 167 -6.71 9.66 -2.43
CA GLY A 167 -7.74 10.59 -1.97
C GLY A 167 -8.71 10.99 -3.07
N ALA A 168 -8.20 11.32 -4.26
CA ALA A 168 -9.02 11.63 -5.42
C ALA A 168 -9.93 10.45 -5.84
N TYR A 169 -9.39 9.24 -5.76
CA TYR A 169 -10.14 8.01 -6.05
C TYR A 169 -11.31 7.81 -5.08
N LEU A 170 -11.04 7.94 -3.78
CA LEU A 170 -12.06 7.81 -2.73
C LEU A 170 -13.22 8.78 -2.94
N ILE A 171 -12.91 10.05 -3.21
CA ILE A 171 -13.94 11.07 -3.48
C ILE A 171 -14.73 10.74 -4.75
N ALA A 172 -14.03 10.39 -5.84
CA ALA A 172 -14.69 10.08 -7.11
C ALA A 172 -15.59 8.84 -7.05
N ARG A 173 -15.21 7.85 -6.21
CA ARG A 173 -15.97 6.61 -6.00
C ARG A 173 -16.92 6.68 -4.80
N GLN A 174 -16.96 7.79 -4.06
CA GLN A 174 -17.78 7.97 -2.85
C GLN A 174 -17.53 6.84 -1.81
N LYS A 175 -16.25 6.50 -1.60
CA LYS A 175 -15.82 5.45 -0.67
C LYS A 175 -15.31 6.04 0.63
N ARG A 176 -15.51 5.33 1.73
CA ARG A 176 -15.16 5.73 3.10
C ARG A 176 -13.93 5.00 3.64
N PHE A 177 -13.83 3.71 3.36
CA PHE A 177 -12.79 2.88 3.96
C PHE A 177 -11.64 2.61 2.98
N LEU A 178 -10.43 2.52 3.53
CA LEU A 178 -9.28 1.93 2.87
C LEU A 178 -8.87 0.69 3.65
N PHE A 179 -8.63 -0.41 2.96
CA PHE A 179 -8.12 -1.63 3.58
C PHE A 179 -7.13 -2.35 2.66
N GLY A 180 -6.42 -3.32 3.21
CA GLY A 180 -5.46 -4.14 2.47
C GLY A 180 -4.42 -4.77 3.37
N CYS A 181 -3.35 -5.30 2.77
CA CYS A 181 -2.22 -5.90 3.48
C CYS A 181 -1.12 -4.87 3.72
N GLY A 182 -0.74 -4.69 4.98
CA GLY A 182 0.44 -3.94 5.38
C GLY A 182 1.58 -4.90 5.69
N SER A 183 2.61 -4.93 4.83
CA SER A 183 3.62 -5.97 4.82
C SER A 183 4.93 -5.52 5.47
N VAL A 184 5.53 -6.41 6.25
CA VAL A 184 6.89 -6.27 6.80
C VAL A 184 7.72 -7.45 6.30
N GLY A 185 8.80 -7.17 5.57
CA GLY A 185 9.70 -8.21 5.06
C GLY A 185 10.41 -8.95 6.19
N LEU A 186 10.47 -10.26 6.11
CA LEU A 186 11.17 -11.13 7.05
C LEU A 186 12.32 -11.86 6.37
N LYS A 187 13.44 -12.04 7.07
CA LYS A 187 14.49 -12.98 6.66
C LYS A 187 14.09 -14.42 6.97
N ASP A 188 13.45 -14.61 8.12
CA ASP A 188 12.86 -15.88 8.56
C ASP A 188 11.72 -15.62 9.56
N LEU A 189 10.92 -16.67 9.84
CA LEU A 189 9.79 -16.57 10.77
C LEU A 189 10.20 -16.29 12.22
N GLY A 190 11.46 -16.44 12.59
CA GLY A 190 11.97 -16.08 13.91
C GLY A 190 11.85 -14.60 14.22
N GLU A 191 11.87 -13.75 13.18
CA GLU A 191 11.72 -12.29 13.29
C GLU A 191 10.27 -11.85 13.53
N ALA A 192 9.28 -12.68 13.19
CA ALA A 192 7.86 -12.31 13.21
C ALA A 192 7.37 -11.83 14.60
N ARG A 193 7.81 -12.50 15.68
CA ARG A 193 7.45 -12.06 17.05
C ARG A 193 8.00 -10.69 17.39
N SER A 194 9.21 -10.36 16.93
CA SER A 194 9.82 -9.05 17.12
C SER A 194 9.02 -7.96 16.43
N VAL A 195 8.55 -8.23 15.20
CA VAL A 195 7.68 -7.31 14.44
C VAL A 195 6.36 -7.11 15.16
N ILE A 196 5.69 -8.19 15.58
CA ILE A 196 4.40 -8.11 16.31
C ILE A 196 4.57 -7.29 17.58
N CYS A 197 5.62 -7.57 18.39
CA CYS A 197 5.88 -6.81 19.61
C CYS A 197 6.21 -5.34 19.35
N GLN A 198 6.86 -5.01 18.23
CA GLN A 198 7.13 -3.62 17.87
C GLN A 198 5.85 -2.89 17.51
N ILE A 199 5.00 -3.46 16.65
CA ILE A 199 3.71 -2.90 16.23
C ILE A 199 2.77 -2.73 17.41
N ASP A 200 2.76 -3.69 18.35
CA ASP A 200 1.97 -3.61 19.58
C ASP A 200 2.42 -2.45 20.48
N ARG A 201 3.73 -2.26 20.65
CA ARG A 201 4.28 -1.12 21.42
C ARG A 201 3.94 0.23 20.82
N GLU A 202 3.84 0.33 19.50
CA GLU A 202 3.39 1.53 18.79
C GLU A 202 1.87 1.80 18.98
N GLY A 203 1.12 0.82 19.53
CA GLY A 203 -0.31 0.93 19.76
C GLY A 203 -1.14 0.90 18.48
N TRP A 204 -0.63 0.26 17.42
CA TRP A 204 -1.33 0.19 16.12
C TRP A 204 -2.28 -1.00 16.01
N LEU A 205 -2.10 -2.03 16.86
CA LEU A 205 -2.98 -3.19 16.86
C LEU A 205 -4.37 -2.82 17.40
N ASP A 206 -5.39 -3.32 16.73
CA ASP A 206 -6.78 -3.21 17.14
C ASP A 206 -7.37 -4.61 17.31
N ALA A 207 -7.57 -5.03 18.56
CA ALA A 207 -8.13 -6.34 18.88
C ALA A 207 -9.63 -6.45 18.54
N THR A 208 -10.30 -5.34 18.23
CA THR A 208 -11.71 -5.33 17.79
C THR A 208 -11.85 -5.70 16.31
N LEU A 209 -10.78 -5.59 15.53
CA LEU A 209 -10.72 -6.09 14.17
C LEU A 209 -10.53 -7.62 14.20
N ASP A 210 -11.64 -8.37 14.29
CA ASP A 210 -11.64 -9.84 14.32
C ASP A 210 -11.39 -10.42 12.91
N VAL A 211 -10.23 -10.08 12.37
CA VAL A 211 -9.73 -10.57 11.08
C VAL A 211 -8.58 -11.53 11.33
N LYS A 212 -8.65 -12.72 10.76
CA LYS A 212 -7.65 -13.78 10.92
C LYS A 212 -7.12 -14.22 9.56
N PRO A 213 -5.85 -14.67 9.49
CA PRO A 213 -5.35 -15.27 8.27
C PRO A 213 -6.15 -16.53 7.92
N THR A 214 -6.29 -16.80 6.63
CA THR A 214 -6.77 -18.08 6.14
C THR A 214 -5.78 -19.20 6.50
N GLU A 215 -6.21 -20.45 6.42
CA GLU A 215 -5.37 -21.60 6.81
C GLU A 215 -4.02 -21.61 6.08
N ALA A 216 -4.04 -21.30 4.77
CA ALA A 216 -2.84 -21.29 3.93
C ALA A 216 -1.79 -20.23 4.35
N TYR A 217 -2.22 -19.14 4.97
CA TYR A 217 -1.36 -18.01 5.37
C TYR A 217 -1.19 -17.90 6.89
N THR A 218 -1.73 -18.86 7.66
CA THR A 218 -1.57 -18.89 9.12
C THR A 218 -0.13 -19.23 9.48
N PRO A 219 0.64 -18.31 10.13
CA PRO A 219 2.04 -18.56 10.42
C PRO A 219 2.22 -19.55 11.57
N SER A 220 3.13 -20.51 11.40
CA SER A 220 3.65 -21.31 12.51
C SER A 220 4.75 -20.52 13.23
N LEU A 221 4.35 -19.63 14.14
CA LEU A 221 5.29 -18.79 14.86
C LEU A 221 6.12 -19.60 15.86
N PRO A 222 7.45 -19.44 15.90
CA PRO A 222 8.30 -20.08 16.92
C PRO A 222 7.94 -19.57 18.32
N GLU A 223 8.21 -20.39 19.37
CA GLU A 223 7.87 -20.03 20.77
C GLU A 223 8.60 -18.77 21.23
N ALA A 224 9.84 -18.56 20.79
CA ALA A 224 10.64 -17.38 21.13
C ALA A 224 11.05 -16.61 19.87
N ALA A 225 11.18 -15.31 20.02
CA ALA A 225 11.79 -14.48 18.96
C ALA A 225 13.26 -14.91 18.77
N SER A 226 13.65 -15.11 17.53
CA SER A 226 15.03 -15.34 17.11
C SER A 226 15.35 -14.42 15.95
N GLY A 227 16.58 -13.96 15.88
CA GLY A 227 16.99 -13.02 14.83
C GLY A 227 16.91 -11.56 15.22
N GLY A 228 17.04 -10.70 14.24
CA GLY A 228 16.98 -9.24 14.40
C GLY A 228 15.54 -8.71 14.59
N VAL A 229 15.43 -7.40 14.71
CA VAL A 229 14.15 -6.69 14.62
C VAL A 229 14.07 -6.10 13.22
N PRO A 230 13.23 -6.64 12.33
CA PRO A 230 13.05 -6.07 11.00
C PRO A 230 12.55 -4.64 11.05
N GLU A 231 12.96 -3.85 10.08
CA GLU A 231 12.47 -2.48 9.97
C GLU A 231 11.02 -2.48 9.49
N ILE A 232 10.15 -1.82 10.23
CA ILE A 232 8.77 -1.57 9.79
C ILE A 232 8.82 -0.63 8.60
N THR A 233 8.08 -0.97 7.55
CA THR A 233 8.07 -0.19 6.32
C THR A 233 7.58 1.23 6.53
N ALA A 234 8.19 2.19 5.83
CA ALA A 234 7.76 3.59 5.85
C ALA A 234 6.27 3.76 5.50
N LEU A 235 5.75 2.87 4.67
CA LEU A 235 4.35 2.87 4.26
C LEU A 235 3.41 2.52 5.42
N LEU A 236 3.78 1.52 6.23
CA LEU A 236 2.99 1.11 7.39
C LEU A 236 2.99 2.21 8.47
N TYR A 237 4.14 2.87 8.69
CA TYR A 237 4.22 4.07 9.52
C TYR A 237 3.32 5.20 8.99
N ALA A 238 3.32 5.43 7.67
CA ALA A 238 2.48 6.47 7.07
C ALA A 238 0.99 6.20 7.30
N TYR A 239 0.52 4.97 7.10
CA TYR A 239 -0.87 4.61 7.34
C TYR A 239 -1.26 4.73 8.81
N SER A 240 -0.44 4.19 9.72
CA SER A 240 -0.73 4.26 11.16
C SER A 240 -0.71 5.70 11.68
N SER A 241 0.16 6.57 11.14
CA SER A 241 0.22 7.99 11.52
C SER A 241 -1.03 8.80 11.15
N ILE A 242 -1.83 8.33 10.20
CA ILE A 242 -3.10 8.95 9.80
C ILE A 242 -4.32 8.25 10.41
N GLY A 243 -4.10 7.29 11.30
CA GLY A 243 -5.15 6.63 12.07
C GLY A 243 -5.55 5.25 11.57
N ALA A 244 -4.80 4.65 10.62
CA ALA A 244 -5.04 3.26 10.24
C ALA A 244 -4.79 2.31 11.43
N ARG A 245 -5.57 1.25 11.50
CA ARG A 245 -5.50 0.19 12.50
C ARG A 245 -5.16 -1.14 11.87
N LEU A 246 -4.46 -1.99 12.61
CA LEU A 246 -3.99 -3.27 12.18
C LEU A 246 -4.68 -4.37 12.98
N ALA A 247 -5.19 -5.42 12.31
CA ALA A 247 -5.69 -6.60 13.00
C ALA A 247 -4.56 -7.31 13.75
N ALA A 248 -4.88 -7.83 14.93
CA ALA A 248 -3.88 -8.43 15.83
C ALA A 248 -3.33 -9.80 15.37
N SER A 249 -3.94 -10.42 14.36
CA SER A 249 -3.55 -11.73 13.84
C SER A 249 -2.91 -11.59 12.46
N PRO A 250 -1.58 -11.48 12.35
CA PRO A 250 -0.91 -11.36 11.06
C PRO A 250 -0.88 -12.67 10.29
N ALA A 251 -0.80 -12.57 8.98
CA ALA A 251 -0.55 -13.64 8.03
C ALA A 251 0.95 -13.73 7.68
N TYR A 252 1.39 -14.87 7.15
CA TYR A 252 2.70 -15.02 6.54
C TYR A 252 2.55 -15.33 5.05
N ASP A 253 3.11 -14.50 4.20
CA ASP A 253 3.16 -14.72 2.77
C ASP A 253 4.53 -15.33 2.39
N PRO A 254 4.58 -16.62 1.99
CA PRO A 254 5.84 -17.27 1.64
C PRO A 254 6.40 -16.83 0.29
N ASP A 255 5.59 -16.33 -0.62
CA ASP A 255 6.02 -15.88 -1.94
C ASP A 255 6.69 -14.50 -1.87
N PHE A 256 6.16 -13.61 -1.03
CA PHE A 256 6.73 -12.30 -0.76
C PHE A 256 7.69 -12.32 0.45
N LYS A 257 7.70 -13.38 1.25
CA LYS A 257 8.47 -13.50 2.51
C LYS A 257 8.15 -12.37 3.47
N THR A 258 6.88 -12.08 3.64
CA THR A 258 6.38 -10.98 4.46
C THR A 258 5.49 -11.47 5.59
N LEU A 259 5.50 -10.72 6.70
CA LEU A 259 4.45 -10.76 7.69
C LEU A 259 3.44 -9.66 7.35
N ASP A 260 2.23 -10.07 7.02
CA ASP A 260 1.19 -9.18 6.54
C ASP A 260 0.17 -8.94 7.65
N PHE A 261 -0.19 -7.68 7.85
CA PHE A 261 -1.27 -7.27 8.74
C PHE A 261 -2.44 -6.78 7.90
N PHE A 262 -3.65 -7.20 8.25
CA PHE A 262 -4.83 -6.53 7.72
C PHE A 262 -4.86 -5.11 8.27
N VAL A 263 -4.88 -4.13 7.38
CA VAL A 263 -4.91 -2.70 7.69
C VAL A 263 -6.26 -2.15 7.32
N LEU A 264 -6.85 -1.34 8.21
CA LEU A 264 -8.09 -0.61 7.98
C LEU A 264 -7.92 0.85 8.35
N LEU A 265 -8.31 1.74 7.44
CA LEU A 265 -8.43 3.19 7.68
C LEU A 265 -9.88 3.62 7.42
N ASP A 266 -10.51 4.23 8.41
CA ASP A 266 -11.79 4.90 8.28
C ASP A 266 -11.60 6.41 8.10
N LEU A 267 -12.00 6.96 6.97
CA LEU A 267 -11.82 8.38 6.66
C LEU A 267 -12.58 9.31 7.60
N GLU A 268 -13.63 8.85 8.27
CA GLU A 268 -14.33 9.65 9.26
C GLU A 268 -13.48 9.94 10.51
N HIS A 269 -12.52 9.06 10.81
CA HIS A 269 -11.61 9.18 11.93
C HIS A 269 -10.28 9.87 11.57
N VAL A 270 -10.06 10.18 10.28
CA VAL A 270 -8.85 10.91 9.87
C VAL A 270 -8.94 12.38 10.31
N GLU A 271 -7.84 12.87 10.87
CA GLU A 271 -7.72 14.26 11.33
C GLU A 271 -8.06 15.23 10.17
N PRO A 272 -8.89 16.31 10.43
CA PRO A 272 -9.41 17.17 9.35
C PRO A 272 -8.37 17.80 8.45
N ARG A 273 -7.20 18.17 8.98
CA ARG A 273 -6.11 18.75 8.16
C ARG A 273 -5.49 17.71 7.23
N THR A 274 -5.34 16.47 7.70
CA THR A 274 -4.84 15.34 6.91
C THR A 274 -5.85 14.98 5.83
N TYR A 275 -7.13 14.91 6.18
CA TYR A 275 -8.20 14.70 5.21
C TYR A 275 -8.19 15.78 4.12
N ALA A 276 -8.16 17.06 4.50
CA ALA A 276 -8.14 18.18 3.56
C ALA A 276 -6.92 18.16 2.63
N ARG A 277 -5.76 17.67 3.12
CA ARG A 277 -4.53 17.55 2.33
C ARG A 277 -4.66 16.54 1.20
N TYR A 278 -5.30 15.39 1.44
CA TYR A 278 -5.32 14.27 0.50
C TYR A 278 -6.66 14.12 -0.23
N CYS A 279 -7.76 14.47 0.41
CA CYS A 279 -9.11 14.32 -0.14
C CYS A 279 -9.77 15.67 -0.54
N GLY A 280 -9.20 16.81 -0.15
CA GLY A 280 -9.83 18.12 -0.32
C GLY A 280 -10.71 18.51 0.87
N SER A 281 -11.32 19.69 0.82
CA SER A 281 -12.25 20.13 1.87
C SER A 281 -13.52 19.27 1.85
N ARG A 282 -13.99 18.88 3.06
CA ARG A 282 -15.28 18.20 3.24
C ARG A 282 -16.43 19.12 2.87
#